data_ff49da6239f58b23dfd1ed2d8f1fddf7
#
_entry.id   ff49da6239f58b23dfd1ed2d8f1fddf7
#
_cell.length_a   1.000
_cell.length_b   1.000
_cell.length_c   1.000
_cell.angle_alpha   90.00
_cell.angle_beta   90.00
_cell.angle_gamma   90.00
#
_symmetry.space_group_name_H-M   'P 1'
#
loop_
_entity.id
_entity.type
_entity.pdbx_description
1 polymer ?
#
loop_
_entity_poly.entity_id
_entity_poly.type
_entity_poly.pdbx_seq_one_letter_code
_entity_poly.pdbx_strand_id
1 'polypeptide(L)'
;MYTILNEKGDEIAYIQNMMILDVKLEGVVGILIGDCFFGKQKNVIGKIFNNTAYLINGEIVGKIQNNKAYKNINLKKSHMMEAWDLLSNIKEHTSDWIVETKKWSKKSLFDSLS
;
A
#
# COMPACT_ATOMS: atom_id res chain seq x y z
N MET A 1 5.73 -5.29 11.71
CA MET A 1 5.27 -5.25 10.30
C MET A 1 3.76 -5.13 10.26
N TYR A 2 3.22 -4.31 9.38
CA TYR A 2 1.78 -4.18 9.21
C TYR A 2 1.29 -5.14 8.13
N THR A 3 0.07 -5.59 8.27
CA THR A 3 -0.58 -6.48 7.30
C THR A 3 -1.76 -5.75 6.66
N ILE A 4 -1.94 -5.92 5.37
CA ILE A 4 -3.10 -5.42 4.66
C ILE A 4 -4.05 -6.57 4.41
N LEU A 5 -5.30 -6.41 4.82
CA LEU A 5 -6.36 -7.42 4.68
C LEU A 5 -7.36 -6.99 3.62
N ASN A 6 -7.89 -7.96 2.86
CA ASN A 6 -8.98 -7.70 1.94
C ASN A 6 -10.34 -7.71 2.67
N GLU A 7 -11.43 -7.56 1.92
CA GLU A 7 -12.79 -7.53 2.47
C GLU A 7 -13.15 -8.80 3.23
N LYS A 8 -12.58 -9.94 2.85
CA LYS A 8 -12.81 -11.22 3.49
C LYS A 8 -11.95 -11.46 4.73
N GLY A 9 -11.02 -10.53 5.00
CA GLY A 9 -10.07 -10.68 6.11
C GLY A 9 -8.82 -11.47 5.76
N ASP A 10 -8.59 -11.76 4.48
CA ASP A 10 -7.37 -12.45 4.05
C ASP A 10 -6.21 -11.49 3.96
N GLU A 11 -5.03 -11.95 4.35
CA GLU A 11 -3.79 -11.18 4.20
C GLU A 11 -3.42 -11.12 2.72
N ILE A 12 -3.29 -9.90 2.19
CA ILE A 12 -2.99 -9.70 0.77
C ILE A 12 -1.67 -8.98 0.53
N ALA A 13 -1.15 -8.28 1.53
CA ALA A 13 0.12 -7.57 1.42
C ALA A 13 0.66 -7.24 2.80
N TYR A 14 1.92 -6.81 2.85
CA TYR A 14 2.57 -6.36 4.08
C TYR A 14 3.19 -4.99 3.87
N ILE A 15 3.35 -4.24 4.96
CA ILE A 15 4.01 -2.94 4.94
C ILE A 15 5.20 -3.00 5.88
N GLN A 16 6.39 -2.69 5.36
CA GLN A 16 7.61 -2.56 6.13
C GLN A 16 8.48 -1.45 5.51
N ASN A 17 8.99 -0.55 6.36
CA ASN A 17 9.89 0.54 5.94
C ASN A 17 9.33 1.33 4.75
N MET A 18 8.04 1.68 4.81
CA MET A 18 7.32 2.43 3.77
C MET A 18 7.19 1.68 2.44
N MET A 19 7.49 0.39 2.40
CA MET A 19 7.29 -0.45 1.24
C MET A 19 6.05 -1.31 1.41
N ILE A 20 5.27 -1.44 0.35
CA ILE A 20 4.18 -2.40 0.28
C ILE A 20 4.72 -3.63 -0.42
N LEU A 21 4.73 -4.75 0.29
CA LEU A 21 5.30 -6.02 -0.17
C LEU A 21 4.18 -6.99 -0.51
N ASP A 22 4.41 -7.84 -1.52
CA ASP A 22 3.46 -8.90 -1.83
C ASP A 22 3.41 -9.94 -0.69
N VAL A 23 2.40 -10.78 -0.70
CA VAL A 23 2.17 -11.76 0.38
C VAL A 23 3.28 -12.81 0.46
N LYS A 24 4.02 -13.02 -0.62
CA LYS A 24 5.17 -13.94 -0.66
C LYS A 24 6.46 -13.27 -0.21
N LEU A 25 6.42 -11.96 0.04
CA LEU A 25 7.58 -11.14 0.41
C LEU A 25 8.69 -11.14 -0.65
N GLU A 26 8.34 -11.41 -1.90
CA GLU A 26 9.30 -11.51 -3.01
C GLU A 26 9.52 -10.19 -3.73
N GLY A 27 8.54 -9.31 -3.72
CA GLY A 27 8.59 -8.07 -4.47
C GLY A 27 7.93 -6.89 -3.78
N VAL A 28 8.31 -5.70 -4.20
CA VAL A 28 7.72 -4.43 -3.77
C VAL A 28 6.66 -4.05 -4.79
N VAL A 29 5.42 -3.93 -4.36
CA VAL A 29 4.28 -3.61 -5.22
C VAL A 29 3.84 -2.16 -5.09
N GLY A 30 4.30 -1.46 -4.06
CA GLY A 30 3.99 -0.06 -3.85
C GLY A 30 4.85 0.54 -2.77
N ILE A 31 4.70 1.85 -2.57
CA ILE A 31 5.41 2.59 -1.52
C ILE A 31 4.46 3.57 -0.83
N LEU A 32 4.85 3.93 0.40
CA LEU A 32 4.16 4.93 1.21
C LEU A 32 5.05 6.17 1.34
N ILE A 33 4.45 7.34 1.16
CA ILE A 33 5.09 8.62 1.46
C ILE A 33 4.09 9.40 2.30
N GLY A 34 4.42 9.61 3.57
CA GLY A 34 3.45 10.13 4.53
C GLY A 34 2.26 9.17 4.64
N ASP A 35 1.06 9.67 4.43
CA ASP A 35 -0.16 8.87 4.42
C ASP A 35 -0.60 8.43 3.02
N CYS A 36 0.11 8.86 1.97
CA CYS A 36 -0.22 8.52 0.59
C CYS A 36 0.47 7.24 0.14
N PHE A 37 -0.22 6.43 -0.66
CA PHE A 37 0.41 5.27 -1.26
C PHE A 37 0.41 5.34 -2.78
N PHE A 38 1.46 4.75 -3.35
CA PHE A 38 1.79 4.82 -4.76
C PHE A 38 2.09 3.42 -5.29
N GLY A 39 1.77 3.20 -6.55
CA GLY A 39 2.15 1.99 -7.26
C GLY A 39 3.09 2.33 -8.41
N LYS A 40 2.90 1.69 -9.54
CA LYS A 40 3.73 1.90 -10.73
C LYS A 40 3.42 3.18 -11.48
N GLN A 41 2.26 3.78 -11.21
CA GLN A 41 1.86 5.03 -11.85
C GLN A 41 2.44 6.23 -11.10
N LYS A 42 2.50 7.37 -11.77
CA LYS A 42 3.10 8.60 -11.24
C LYS A 42 2.27 9.28 -10.17
N ASN A 43 0.97 9.00 -10.14
CA ASN A 43 0.02 9.70 -9.29
C ASN A 43 -0.27 8.92 -8.02
N VAL A 44 -0.74 9.64 -7.00
CA VAL A 44 -1.23 9.04 -5.76
C VAL A 44 -2.37 8.08 -6.09
N ILE A 45 -2.27 6.86 -5.58
CA ILE A 45 -3.34 5.85 -5.72
C ILE A 45 -4.38 6.07 -4.62
N GLY A 46 -3.93 6.42 -3.42
CA GLY A 46 -4.83 6.65 -2.30
C GLY A 46 -4.08 7.03 -1.04
N LYS A 47 -4.79 6.99 0.08
CA LYS A 47 -4.26 7.29 1.41
C LYS A 47 -4.57 6.19 2.40
N ILE A 48 -3.70 6.07 3.40
CA ILE A 48 -3.91 5.19 4.54
C ILE A 48 -4.16 6.05 5.76
N PHE A 49 -5.34 5.94 6.34
CA PHE A 49 -5.70 6.56 7.61
C PHE A 49 -6.81 5.75 8.28
N ASN A 50 -6.96 5.90 9.59
CA ASN A 50 -7.93 5.11 10.37
C ASN A 50 -7.79 3.60 10.14
N ASN A 51 -6.54 3.12 10.06
CA ASN A 51 -6.23 1.70 9.82
C ASN A 51 -6.89 1.15 8.54
N THR A 52 -7.05 1.99 7.53
CA THR A 52 -7.73 1.64 6.28
C THR A 52 -7.00 2.27 5.11
N ALA A 53 -6.87 1.51 4.03
CA ALA A 53 -6.37 2.01 2.76
C ALA A 53 -7.54 2.39 1.87
N TYR A 54 -7.61 3.68 1.51
CA TYR A 54 -8.66 4.23 0.66
C TYR A 54 -8.10 4.64 -0.69
N LEU A 55 -8.82 4.37 -1.77
CA LEU A 55 -8.55 4.96 -3.07
C LEU A 55 -8.93 6.45 -3.06
N ILE A 56 -8.48 7.19 -4.06
CA ILE A 56 -8.79 8.63 -4.15
C ILE A 56 -10.28 8.92 -4.23
N ASN A 57 -11.10 7.98 -4.70
CA ASN A 57 -12.57 8.12 -4.71
C ASN A 57 -13.22 7.76 -3.36
N GLY A 58 -12.42 7.40 -2.35
CA GLY A 58 -12.91 7.06 -1.02
C GLY A 58 -13.29 5.60 -0.82
N GLU A 59 -13.20 4.78 -1.85
CA GLU A 59 -13.49 3.35 -1.72
C GLU A 59 -12.36 2.61 -1.00
N ILE A 60 -12.72 1.59 -0.22
CA ILE A 60 -11.76 0.81 0.57
C ILE A 60 -11.08 -0.24 -0.30
N VAL A 61 -9.76 -0.35 -0.22
CA VAL A 61 -8.99 -1.42 -0.89
C VAL A 61 -8.25 -2.31 0.09
N GLY A 62 -8.23 -1.96 1.36
CA GLY A 62 -7.59 -2.80 2.37
C GLY A 62 -7.78 -2.27 3.78
N LYS A 63 -7.74 -3.18 4.74
CA LYS A 63 -7.70 -2.85 6.16
C LYS A 63 -6.30 -3.11 6.68
N ILE A 64 -5.79 -2.19 7.48
CA ILE A 64 -4.43 -2.27 8.01
C ILE A 64 -4.49 -2.83 9.43
N GLN A 65 -3.70 -3.86 9.67
CA GLN A 65 -3.57 -4.47 10.97
C GLN A 65 -2.12 -4.45 11.42
N ASN A 66 -1.86 -3.94 12.62
CA ASN A 66 -0.52 -4.03 13.20
C ASN A 66 -0.33 -5.43 13.76
N ASN A 67 0.41 -6.26 13.06
CA ASN A 67 0.63 -7.63 13.48
C ASN A 67 1.97 -7.73 14.24
N LYS A 68 1.89 -7.64 15.57
CA LYS A 68 3.06 -7.72 16.44
C LYS A 68 3.72 -9.08 16.46
N ALA A 69 2.99 -10.12 16.05
CA ALA A 69 3.54 -11.48 15.96
C ALA A 69 4.48 -11.64 14.77
N TYR A 70 4.34 -10.80 13.75
CA TYR A 70 5.20 -10.84 12.58
C TYR A 70 6.42 -9.98 12.81
N LYS A 71 7.59 -10.59 12.72
CA LYS A 71 8.86 -9.86 12.77
C LYS A 71 9.16 -9.24 11.41
N ASN A 72 9.86 -8.11 11.43
CA ASN A 72 10.37 -7.53 10.20
C ASN A 72 11.27 -8.52 9.48
N ILE A 73 11.13 -8.58 8.17
CA ILE A 73 12.00 -9.41 7.33
C ILE A 73 13.31 -8.66 7.04
N ASN A 74 14.34 -9.39 6.70
CA ASN A 74 15.57 -8.81 6.16
C ASN A 74 15.31 -8.42 4.71
N LEU A 75 15.29 -7.11 4.45
CA LEU A 75 15.08 -6.60 3.12
C LEU A 75 16.29 -6.89 2.25
N LYS A 76 16.03 -7.44 1.06
CA LYS A 76 17.06 -7.71 0.08
C LYS A 76 17.39 -6.44 -0.71
N LYS A 77 18.57 -6.42 -1.33
CA LYS A 77 18.96 -5.33 -2.23
C LYS A 77 17.92 -5.14 -3.35
N SER A 78 17.35 -6.24 -3.87
CA SER A 78 16.31 -6.19 -4.89
C SER A 78 15.06 -5.43 -4.42
N HIS A 79 14.65 -5.60 -3.15
CA HIS A 79 13.53 -4.85 -2.58
C HIS A 79 13.82 -3.35 -2.59
N MET A 80 15.03 -2.98 -2.16
CA MET A 80 15.43 -1.57 -2.11
C MET A 80 15.47 -0.95 -3.50
N MET A 81 15.94 -1.70 -4.49
CA MET A 81 16.00 -1.24 -5.88
C MET A 81 14.61 -1.07 -6.48
N GLU A 82 13.70 -2.01 -6.25
CA GLU A 82 12.31 -1.91 -6.70
C GLU A 82 11.60 -0.69 -6.09
N ALA A 83 11.78 -0.49 -4.79
CA ALA A 83 11.21 0.66 -4.09
C ALA A 83 11.77 1.98 -4.66
N TRP A 84 13.07 2.02 -4.93
CA TRP A 84 13.73 3.18 -5.49
C TRP A 84 13.22 3.49 -6.88
N ASP A 85 13.01 2.47 -7.72
CA ASP A 85 12.44 2.63 -9.05
C ASP A 85 11.03 3.23 -9.00
N LEU A 86 10.20 2.75 -8.08
CA LEU A 86 8.87 3.30 -7.88
C LEU A 86 8.94 4.76 -7.44
N LEU A 87 9.80 5.05 -6.47
CA LEU A 87 9.97 6.40 -5.95
C LEU A 87 10.41 7.39 -7.03
N SER A 88 11.29 6.97 -7.93
CA SER A 88 11.83 7.83 -8.98
C SER A 88 10.77 8.27 -10.00
N ASN A 89 9.67 7.55 -10.11
CA ASN A 89 8.58 7.88 -11.03
C ASN A 89 7.55 8.85 -10.42
N ILE A 90 7.59 9.08 -9.12
CA ILE A 90 6.61 9.90 -8.42
C ILE A 90 6.97 11.37 -8.59
N LYS A 91 6.01 12.17 -9.05
CA LYS A 91 6.18 13.61 -9.21
C LYS A 91 5.51 14.42 -8.12
N GLU A 92 4.36 13.97 -7.65
CA GLU A 92 3.62 14.64 -6.59
C GLU A 92 3.43 13.68 -5.43
N HIS A 93 3.78 14.15 -4.23
CA HIS A 93 3.77 13.33 -3.02
C HIS A 93 2.53 13.56 -2.16
N THR A 94 1.63 14.42 -2.58
CA THR A 94 0.42 14.76 -1.83
C THR A 94 -0.80 14.63 -2.72
N SER A 95 -1.94 14.46 -2.11
CA SER A 95 -3.22 14.47 -2.80
C SER A 95 -4.21 15.32 -2.04
N ASP A 96 -5.32 15.65 -2.70
CA ASP A 96 -6.45 16.29 -2.07
C ASP A 96 -7.03 15.42 -0.97
N TRP A 97 -7.83 16.02 -0.11
CA TRP A 97 -8.54 15.30 0.94
C TRP A 97 -9.41 14.20 0.33
N ILE A 98 -9.33 13.01 0.91
CA ILE A 98 -10.15 11.88 0.49
C ILE A 98 -11.35 11.79 1.46
N VAL A 99 -12.55 11.83 0.89
CA VAL A 99 -13.77 11.61 1.66
C VAL A 99 -13.99 10.10 1.75
N GLU A 100 -13.79 9.56 2.95
CA GLU A 100 -13.91 8.13 3.19
C GLU A 100 -15.33 7.62 2.99
N THR A 101 -15.47 6.42 2.46
CA THR A 101 -16.73 5.70 2.34
C THR A 101 -16.62 4.38 3.09
N LYS A 102 -17.74 3.68 3.20
CA LYS A 102 -17.77 2.32 3.73
C LYS A 102 -17.80 1.27 2.63
N LYS A 103 -17.65 1.71 1.39
CA LYS A 103 -17.76 0.85 0.22
C LYS A 103 -16.39 0.29 -0.17
N TRP A 104 -16.33 -1.02 -0.36
CA TRP A 104 -15.14 -1.67 -0.89
C TRP A 104 -15.05 -1.48 -2.40
N SER A 105 -13.84 -1.21 -2.87
CA SER A 105 -13.57 -1.12 -4.30
C SER A 105 -13.76 -2.50 -4.95
N LYS A 106 -14.31 -2.49 -6.16
CA LYS A 106 -14.38 -3.70 -6.98
C LYS A 106 -13.00 -4.08 -7.53
N LYS A 107 -12.12 -3.11 -7.64
CA LYS A 107 -10.75 -3.31 -8.10
C LYS A 107 -9.88 -3.66 -6.91
N SER A 108 -9.05 -4.69 -7.04
CA SER A 108 -8.15 -5.12 -5.96
C SER A 108 -7.06 -4.08 -5.70
N LEU A 109 -6.41 -4.21 -4.54
CA LEU A 109 -5.25 -3.38 -4.23
C LEU A 109 -4.17 -3.52 -5.30
N PHE A 110 -3.84 -4.73 -5.72
CA PHE A 110 -2.79 -4.97 -6.72
C PHE A 110 -3.13 -4.37 -8.08
N ASP A 111 -4.38 -4.49 -8.51
CA ASP A 111 -4.84 -3.85 -9.75
C ASP A 111 -4.75 -2.34 -9.66
N SER A 112 -5.03 -1.78 -8.49
CA SER A 112 -4.94 -0.33 -8.26
C SER A 112 -3.50 0.16 -8.26
N LEU A 113 -2.54 -0.67 -7.83
CA LEU A 113 -1.11 -0.34 -7.79
C LEU A 113 -0.39 -0.55 -9.13
N SER A 114 -1.04 -1.21 -10.06
CA SER A 114 -0.43 -1.55 -11.36
C SER A 114 -0.18 -0.35 -12.27
#